data_b30ba69c74274b17588c4de4f66c2b40
#
_entry.id   b30ba69c74274b17588c4de4f66c2b40
#
_cell.length_a   1.000
_cell.length_b   1.000
_cell.length_c   1.000
_cell.angle_alpha   90.00
_cell.angle_beta   90.00
_cell.angle_gamma   90.00
#
_symmetry.space_group_name_H-M   'P 1'
#
loop_
_entity.id
_entity.type
_entity.pdbx_description
1 polymer ?
#
loop_
_entity_poly.entity_id
_entity_poly.type
_entity_poly.pdbx_seq_one_letter_code
_entity_poly.pdbx_strand_id
1 'polypeptide(L)'
;KQVRKIILTRPAVEAGENLGFLPGDLKEKLDPYLQPLYDALLDMVPPEKLVDYTEHGIIQIAPLAFMRGRTLDNAFVILDEAQNSTESQMKMFLTRMGKSAKFVITGDVTQIDLPKHQSSGLVLAQKILQKMEGIGFVILDERDIIRHTLVKKIIKAFHKPKKEK
;
A
#
# COMPACT_ATOMS: atom_id res chain seq x y z
N LYS A 1 -15.03 -15.12 -14.50
CA LYS A 1 -13.95 -14.25 -13.98
C LYS A 1 -14.43 -12.82 -14.01
N GLN A 2 -14.39 -12.13 -12.85
CA GLN A 2 -14.80 -10.73 -12.75
C GLN A 2 -13.67 -9.78 -13.23
N VAL A 3 -12.42 -10.21 -13.11
CA VAL A 3 -11.22 -9.47 -13.55
C VAL A 3 -10.22 -10.41 -14.19
N ARG A 4 -9.30 -9.86 -14.99
CA ARG A 4 -8.25 -10.64 -15.68
C ARG A 4 -6.93 -10.65 -14.92
N LYS A 5 -6.66 -9.64 -14.12
CA LYS A 5 -5.38 -9.47 -13.42
C LYS A 5 -5.56 -8.84 -12.06
N ILE A 6 -4.58 -9.08 -11.21
CA ILE A 6 -4.41 -8.46 -9.89
C ILE A 6 -3.16 -7.58 -9.97
N ILE A 7 -3.27 -6.34 -9.52
CA ILE A 7 -2.15 -5.41 -9.47
C ILE A 7 -1.97 -4.99 -8.01
N LEU A 8 -0.80 -5.24 -7.48
CA LEU A 8 -0.39 -4.86 -6.14
C LEU A 8 0.63 -3.72 -6.25
N THR A 9 0.40 -2.66 -5.53
CA THR A 9 1.29 -1.51 -5.55
C THR A 9 1.43 -0.92 -4.16
N ARG A 10 2.57 -0.29 -3.91
CA ARG A 10 2.92 0.33 -2.64
C ARG A 10 3.75 1.58 -2.88
N PRO A 11 3.58 2.66 -2.10
CA PRO A 11 4.51 3.79 -2.13
C PRO A 11 5.90 3.33 -1.69
N ALA A 12 6.94 3.78 -2.37
CA ALA A 12 8.29 3.67 -1.87
C ALA A 12 8.58 4.94 -1.06
N VAL A 13 8.66 4.81 0.26
CA VAL A 13 9.00 5.91 1.17
C VAL A 13 10.34 5.60 1.80
N GLU A 14 11.26 6.54 1.71
CA GLU A 14 12.54 6.45 2.39
C GLU A 14 12.35 6.60 3.91
N ALA A 15 12.12 5.48 4.59
CA ALA A 15 12.04 5.46 6.05
C ALA A 15 13.43 5.61 6.67
N GLY A 16 13.99 6.82 6.61
CA GLY A 16 15.28 7.14 7.22
C GLY A 16 16.54 6.74 6.45
N GLU A 17 16.44 5.98 5.38
CA GLU A 17 17.54 5.62 4.49
C GLU A 17 17.29 6.20 3.09
N ASN A 18 18.24 6.98 2.58
CA ASN A 18 18.15 7.52 1.23
C ASN A 18 18.38 6.41 0.21
N LEU A 19 17.39 6.10 -0.63
CA LEU A 19 17.47 5.16 -1.77
C LEU A 19 18.71 5.42 -2.64
N GLY A 20 19.18 6.68 -2.71
CA GLY A 20 20.37 7.06 -3.44
C GLY A 20 21.66 6.39 -2.97
N PHE A 21 21.77 6.00 -1.71
CA PHE A 21 22.95 5.36 -1.12
C PHE A 21 22.93 3.82 -1.20
N LEU A 22 21.80 3.21 -1.56
CA LEU A 22 21.75 1.77 -1.74
C LEU A 22 22.47 1.35 -3.04
N PRO A 23 23.30 0.31 -3.03
CA PRO A 23 23.87 -0.25 -4.24
C PRO A 23 22.79 -0.89 -5.11
N GLY A 24 23.06 -0.98 -6.42
CA GLY A 24 22.16 -1.63 -7.36
C GLY A 24 21.38 -0.69 -8.26
N ASP A 25 20.64 -1.27 -9.19
CA ASP A 25 19.75 -0.54 -10.08
C ASP A 25 18.47 -0.08 -9.36
N LEU A 26 17.62 0.70 -10.04
CA LEU A 26 16.37 1.22 -9.44
C LEU A 26 15.43 0.09 -8.99
N LYS A 27 15.39 -1.02 -9.70
CA LYS A 27 14.54 -2.17 -9.37
C LYS A 27 15.05 -2.84 -8.10
N GLU A 28 16.33 -3.14 -8.01
CA GLU A 28 16.95 -3.73 -6.83
C GLU A 28 16.76 -2.86 -5.57
N LYS A 29 16.82 -1.54 -5.72
CA LYS A 29 16.58 -0.59 -4.63
C LYS A 29 15.13 -0.57 -4.16
N LEU A 30 14.17 -0.86 -5.03
CA LEU A 30 12.74 -0.84 -4.72
C LEU A 30 12.22 -2.20 -4.23
N ASP A 31 12.88 -3.30 -4.54
CA ASP A 31 12.47 -4.65 -4.17
C ASP A 31 12.20 -4.82 -2.66
N PRO A 32 13.02 -4.29 -1.72
CA PRO A 32 12.75 -4.40 -0.29
C PRO A 32 11.39 -3.81 0.13
N TYR A 33 10.93 -2.76 -0.55
CA TYR A 33 9.62 -2.15 -0.27
C TYR A 33 8.44 -3.00 -0.76
N LEU A 34 8.70 -3.87 -1.72
CA LEU A 34 7.69 -4.77 -2.28
C LEU A 34 7.69 -6.14 -1.61
N GLN A 35 8.74 -6.49 -0.85
CA GLN A 35 8.89 -7.79 -0.20
C GLN A 35 7.66 -8.18 0.63
N PRO A 36 7.04 -7.30 1.45
CA PRO A 36 5.85 -7.68 2.21
C PRO A 36 4.66 -8.11 1.34
N LEU A 37 4.58 -7.62 0.10
CA LEU A 37 3.54 -8.05 -0.85
C LEU A 37 3.83 -9.44 -1.39
N TYR A 38 5.09 -9.76 -1.65
CA TYR A 38 5.51 -11.11 -2.06
C TYR A 38 5.27 -12.12 -0.94
N ASP A 39 5.65 -11.78 0.30
CA ASP A 39 5.45 -12.64 1.47
C ASP A 39 3.97 -12.96 1.67
N ALA A 40 3.10 -11.94 1.61
CA ALA A 40 1.65 -12.14 1.71
C ALA A 40 1.08 -13.02 0.57
N LEU A 41 1.61 -12.91 -0.64
CA LEU A 41 1.18 -13.76 -1.75
C LEU A 41 1.65 -15.22 -1.57
N LEU A 42 2.85 -15.44 -1.06
CA LEU A 42 3.39 -16.77 -0.77
C LEU A 42 2.61 -17.50 0.31
N ASP A 43 2.00 -16.78 1.25
CA ASP A 43 1.07 -17.35 2.24
C ASP A 43 -0.26 -17.82 1.61
N MET A 44 -0.64 -17.27 0.46
CA MET A 44 -1.94 -17.53 -0.17
C MET A 44 -1.85 -18.38 -1.44
N VAL A 45 -0.72 -18.37 -2.12
CA VAL A 45 -0.52 -19.00 -3.42
C VAL A 45 0.75 -19.85 -3.40
N PRO A 46 0.71 -21.11 -3.84
CA PRO A 46 1.91 -21.93 -3.97
C PRO A 46 3.00 -21.24 -4.80
N PRO A 47 4.28 -21.34 -4.43
CA PRO A 47 5.38 -20.60 -5.09
C PRO A 47 5.41 -20.80 -6.61
N GLU A 48 5.25 -22.05 -7.08
CA GLU A 48 5.26 -22.39 -8.51
C GLU A 48 4.14 -21.67 -9.29
N LYS A 49 2.94 -21.55 -8.68
CA LYS A 49 1.81 -20.82 -9.28
C LYS A 49 2.03 -19.31 -9.23
N LEU A 50 2.69 -18.82 -8.20
CA LEU A 50 3.00 -17.38 -8.10
C LEU A 50 3.96 -16.97 -9.20
N VAL A 51 4.99 -17.78 -9.49
CA VAL A 51 5.91 -17.57 -10.62
C VAL A 51 5.13 -17.55 -11.94
N ASP A 52 4.34 -18.57 -12.21
CA ASP A 52 3.51 -18.68 -13.42
C ASP A 52 2.58 -17.46 -13.59
N TYR A 53 1.88 -17.06 -12.54
CA TYR A 53 0.97 -15.91 -12.58
C TYR A 53 1.69 -14.59 -12.80
N THR A 54 2.91 -14.45 -12.30
CA THR A 54 3.73 -13.26 -12.50
C THR A 54 4.28 -13.20 -13.92
N GLU A 55 4.82 -14.30 -14.44
CA GLU A 55 5.33 -14.39 -15.81
C GLU A 55 4.22 -14.14 -16.86
N HIS A 56 3.03 -14.62 -16.62
CA HIS A 56 1.88 -14.38 -17.51
C HIS A 56 1.15 -13.04 -17.22
N GLY A 57 1.65 -12.23 -16.30
CA GLY A 57 1.07 -10.91 -15.97
C GLY A 57 -0.32 -10.97 -15.35
N ILE A 58 -0.71 -12.12 -14.80
CA ILE A 58 -1.97 -12.29 -14.04
C ILE A 58 -1.83 -11.60 -12.68
N ILE A 59 -0.66 -11.72 -12.03
CA ILE A 59 -0.29 -10.95 -10.84
C ILE A 59 0.84 -10.00 -11.24
N GLN A 60 0.68 -8.73 -10.92
CA GLN A 60 1.69 -7.70 -11.15
C GLN A 60 1.98 -6.99 -9.83
N ILE A 61 3.25 -6.90 -9.47
CA ILE A 61 3.71 -6.16 -8.30
C ILE A 61 4.65 -5.07 -8.79
N ALA A 62 4.36 -3.82 -8.44
CA ALA A 62 5.18 -2.69 -8.86
C ALA A 62 5.03 -1.50 -7.90
N PRO A 63 6.06 -0.67 -7.75
CA PRO A 63 5.97 0.58 -7.01
C PRO A 63 4.88 1.50 -7.56
N LEU A 64 4.28 2.31 -6.68
CA LEU A 64 3.21 3.24 -7.06
C LEU A 64 3.60 4.19 -8.20
N ALA A 65 4.86 4.60 -8.26
CA ALA A 65 5.37 5.48 -9.32
C ALA A 65 5.21 4.88 -10.74
N PHE A 66 5.27 3.55 -10.86
CA PHE A 66 5.13 2.85 -12.16
C PHE A 66 3.67 2.73 -12.64
N MET A 67 2.71 3.21 -11.86
CA MET A 67 1.31 3.31 -12.29
C MET A 67 1.06 4.54 -13.18
N ARG A 68 1.97 5.51 -13.21
CA ARG A 68 1.85 6.71 -14.04
C ARG A 68 1.73 6.37 -15.52
N GLY A 69 0.80 7.02 -16.23
CA GLY A 69 0.56 6.83 -17.66
C GLY A 69 -0.16 5.52 -18.05
N ARG A 70 -0.45 4.65 -17.09
CA ARG A 70 -1.21 3.41 -17.34
C ARG A 70 -2.71 3.65 -17.23
N THR A 71 -3.50 2.81 -17.89
CA THR A 71 -4.93 2.61 -17.62
C THR A 71 -5.09 1.20 -17.07
N LEU A 72 -5.58 1.10 -15.84
CA LEU A 72 -5.71 -0.17 -15.12
C LEU A 72 -7.13 -0.69 -15.32
N ASP A 73 -7.35 -1.39 -16.42
CA ASP A 73 -8.66 -1.95 -16.77
C ASP A 73 -8.69 -3.46 -16.60
N ASN A 74 -9.90 -4.03 -16.40
CA ASN A 74 -10.13 -5.45 -16.12
C ASN A 74 -9.23 -5.98 -14.99
N ALA A 75 -8.99 -5.15 -13.97
CA ALA A 75 -8.04 -5.40 -12.92
C ALA A 75 -8.66 -5.24 -11.53
N PHE A 76 -8.20 -6.08 -10.60
CA PHE A 76 -8.34 -5.85 -9.17
C PHE A 76 -7.03 -5.20 -8.70
N VAL A 77 -7.09 -3.96 -8.24
CA VAL A 77 -5.91 -3.16 -7.94
C VAL A 77 -5.87 -2.86 -6.45
N ILE A 78 -4.77 -3.19 -5.81
CA ILE A 78 -4.56 -2.94 -4.38
C ILE A 78 -3.41 -1.95 -4.23
N LEU A 79 -3.67 -0.83 -3.55
CA LEU A 79 -2.64 0.08 -3.04
C LEU A 79 -2.50 -0.13 -1.54
N ASP A 80 -1.38 -0.69 -1.14
CA ASP A 80 -1.04 -0.92 0.26
C ASP A 80 -0.19 0.22 0.83
N GLU A 81 -0.25 0.45 2.16
CA GLU A 81 0.45 1.54 2.87
C GLU A 81 0.17 2.93 2.27
N ALA A 82 -1.07 3.15 1.85
CA ALA A 82 -1.47 4.33 1.09
C ALA A 82 -1.32 5.65 1.87
N GLN A 83 -1.25 5.62 3.21
CA GLN A 83 -0.96 6.80 4.02
C GLN A 83 0.40 7.44 3.67
N ASN A 84 1.31 6.64 3.11
CA ASN A 84 2.63 7.05 2.67
C ASN A 84 2.68 7.52 1.20
N SER A 85 1.54 7.70 0.56
CA SER A 85 1.45 8.40 -0.73
C SER A 85 1.18 9.89 -0.52
N THR A 86 1.81 10.73 -1.35
CA THR A 86 1.48 12.16 -1.40
C THR A 86 0.12 12.39 -2.06
N GLU A 87 -0.45 13.59 -1.89
CA GLU A 87 -1.71 13.96 -2.54
C GLU A 87 -1.65 13.81 -4.07
N SER A 88 -0.54 14.21 -4.69
CA SER A 88 -0.32 14.09 -6.13
C SER A 88 -0.23 12.63 -6.59
N GLN A 89 0.42 11.77 -5.80
CA GLN A 89 0.51 10.34 -6.07
C GLN A 89 -0.86 9.65 -5.94
N MET A 90 -1.62 9.96 -4.89
CA MET A 90 -2.98 9.44 -4.69
C MET A 90 -3.89 9.85 -5.85
N LYS A 91 -3.91 11.13 -6.22
CA LYS A 91 -4.67 11.62 -7.38
C LYS A 91 -4.24 10.92 -8.67
N MET A 92 -2.93 10.83 -8.91
CA MET A 92 -2.38 10.13 -10.06
C MET A 92 -2.87 8.69 -10.11
N PHE A 93 -2.83 7.96 -9.01
CA PHE A 93 -3.23 6.56 -8.92
C PHE A 93 -4.73 6.37 -9.15
N LEU A 94 -5.57 7.10 -8.45
CA LEU A 94 -7.03 6.98 -8.56
C LEU A 94 -7.52 7.27 -9.98
N THR A 95 -6.87 8.18 -10.70
CA THR A 95 -7.20 8.50 -12.09
C THR A 95 -6.71 7.47 -13.11
N ARG A 96 -6.09 6.36 -12.67
CA ARG A 96 -5.73 5.21 -13.52
C ARG A 96 -6.84 4.19 -13.67
N MET A 97 -7.93 4.35 -12.94
CA MET A 97 -9.04 3.41 -12.94
C MET A 97 -9.67 3.28 -14.33
N GLY A 98 -9.65 2.06 -14.87
CA GLY A 98 -10.37 1.71 -16.10
C GLY A 98 -11.82 1.31 -15.81
N LYS A 99 -12.63 1.15 -16.84
CA LYS A 99 -14.07 0.92 -16.74
C LYS A 99 -14.45 -0.33 -15.94
N SER A 100 -13.65 -1.38 -16.05
CA SER A 100 -13.89 -2.68 -15.40
C SER A 100 -12.84 -2.98 -14.32
N ALA A 101 -12.38 -1.95 -13.64
CA ALA A 101 -11.44 -2.11 -12.53
C ALA A 101 -12.14 -1.98 -11.18
N LYS A 102 -11.60 -2.69 -10.19
CA LYS A 102 -11.93 -2.50 -8.78
C LYS A 102 -10.67 -2.12 -8.02
N PHE A 103 -10.71 -1.01 -7.29
CA PHE A 103 -9.60 -0.52 -6.49
C PHE A 103 -9.88 -0.76 -5.00
N VAL A 104 -8.88 -1.24 -4.31
CA VAL A 104 -8.83 -1.36 -2.86
C VAL A 104 -7.63 -0.57 -2.37
N ILE A 105 -7.84 0.33 -1.43
CA ILE A 105 -6.78 1.16 -0.86
C ILE A 105 -6.73 0.87 0.63
N THR A 106 -5.59 0.40 1.11
CA THR A 106 -5.35 0.09 2.52
C THR A 106 -4.30 1.03 3.09
N GLY A 107 -4.40 1.33 4.37
CA GLY A 107 -3.41 2.15 5.05
C GLY A 107 -3.81 2.50 6.48
N ASP A 108 -2.82 2.90 7.25
CA ASP A 108 -2.97 3.33 8.63
C ASP A 108 -2.55 4.80 8.78
N VAL A 109 -3.53 5.68 8.98
CA VAL A 109 -3.29 7.13 9.11
C VAL A 109 -2.48 7.51 10.35
N THR A 110 -2.26 6.59 11.28
CA THR A 110 -1.41 6.81 12.46
C THR A 110 0.07 6.53 12.18
N GLN A 111 0.40 5.89 11.04
CA GLN A 111 1.73 5.47 10.63
C GLN A 111 2.19 6.20 9.35
N ILE A 112 2.12 7.53 9.37
CA ILE A 112 2.55 8.36 8.22
C ILE A 112 4.04 8.64 8.37
N ASP A 113 4.84 8.11 7.43
CA ASP A 113 6.29 8.26 7.36
C ASP A 113 6.74 9.31 6.34
N LEU A 114 5.79 10.06 5.76
CA LEU A 114 6.10 11.15 4.83
C LEU A 114 6.89 12.28 5.52
N PRO A 115 7.80 12.95 4.78
CA PRO A 115 8.45 14.16 5.26
C PRO A 115 7.44 15.21 5.75
N LYS A 116 7.77 15.96 6.80
CA LYS A 116 6.85 16.92 7.47
C LYS A 116 6.21 17.96 6.54
N HIS A 117 6.83 18.26 5.41
CA HIS A 117 6.32 19.21 4.41
C HIS A 117 5.37 18.57 3.38
N GLN A 118 5.12 17.27 3.48
CA GLN A 118 4.23 16.54 2.57
C GLN A 118 3.00 16.05 3.31
N SER A 119 1.84 16.22 2.67
CA SER A 119 0.55 15.75 3.18
C SER A 119 0.22 14.37 2.64
N SER A 120 -0.38 13.54 3.50
CA SER A 120 -0.84 12.21 3.10
C SER A 120 -2.04 12.29 2.15
N GLY A 121 -1.88 11.68 0.99
CA GLY A 121 -2.94 11.54 0.00
C GLY A 121 -4.11 10.69 0.48
N LEU A 122 -3.89 9.70 1.35
CA LEU A 122 -4.95 8.90 1.95
C LEU A 122 -5.85 9.76 2.84
N VAL A 123 -5.25 10.60 3.70
CA VAL A 123 -6.00 11.51 4.58
C VAL A 123 -6.85 12.48 3.78
N LEU A 124 -6.27 13.07 2.72
CA LEU A 124 -7.03 13.94 1.82
C LEU A 124 -8.16 13.19 1.12
N ALA A 125 -7.88 12.01 0.56
CA ALA A 125 -8.86 11.20 -0.14
C ALA A 125 -10.04 10.83 0.77
N GLN A 126 -9.79 10.41 2.00
CA GLN A 126 -10.84 10.17 2.99
C GLN A 126 -11.73 11.38 3.17
N LYS A 127 -11.15 12.59 3.26
CA LYS A 127 -11.90 13.83 3.49
C LYS A 127 -12.78 14.22 2.30
N ILE A 128 -12.26 14.13 1.08
CA ILE A 128 -12.96 14.67 -0.12
C ILE A 128 -13.85 13.66 -0.82
N LEU A 129 -13.62 12.34 -0.63
CA LEU A 129 -14.34 11.29 -1.34
C LEU A 129 -15.44 10.60 -0.52
N GLN A 130 -15.63 10.96 0.75
CA GLN A 130 -16.58 10.30 1.67
C GLN A 130 -18.03 10.25 1.16
N LYS A 131 -18.45 11.23 0.37
CA LYS A 131 -19.82 11.33 -0.14
C LYS A 131 -19.94 10.96 -1.61
N MET A 132 -18.87 10.43 -2.21
CA MET A 132 -18.85 10.09 -3.62
C MET A 132 -19.49 8.72 -3.82
N GLU A 133 -20.50 8.64 -4.67
CA GLU A 133 -21.13 7.38 -5.06
C GLU A 133 -20.11 6.44 -5.70
N GLY A 134 -20.18 5.15 -5.40
CA GLY A 134 -19.26 4.14 -5.89
C GLY A 134 -17.98 3.99 -5.05
N ILE A 135 -17.78 4.81 -4.00
CA ILE A 135 -16.67 4.69 -3.07
C ILE A 135 -17.19 4.30 -1.68
N GLY A 136 -16.67 3.18 -1.15
CA GLY A 136 -16.95 2.72 0.21
C GLY A 136 -15.74 2.93 1.13
N PHE A 137 -16.01 3.25 2.39
CA PHE A 137 -14.99 3.35 3.44
C PHE A 137 -15.27 2.32 4.52
N VAL A 138 -14.23 1.59 4.88
CA VAL A 138 -14.25 0.64 6.01
C VAL A 138 -13.18 1.09 6.98
N ILE A 139 -13.56 1.34 8.22
CA ILE A 139 -12.65 1.76 9.28
C ILE A 139 -12.51 0.58 10.23
N LEU A 140 -11.27 0.13 10.41
CA LEU A 140 -10.89 -0.91 11.36
C LEU A 140 -10.40 -0.24 12.66
N ASP A 141 -10.63 -0.90 13.79
CA ASP A 141 -10.22 -0.41 15.10
C ASP A 141 -9.42 -1.46 15.91
N GLU A 142 -9.14 -1.17 17.18
CA GLU A 142 -8.35 -2.06 18.06
C GLU A 142 -8.94 -3.48 18.17
N ARG A 143 -10.24 -3.67 17.95
CA ARG A 143 -10.93 -4.96 18.02
C ARG A 143 -10.59 -5.85 16.83
N ASP A 144 -10.27 -5.24 15.70
CA ASP A 144 -9.94 -5.91 14.44
C ASP A 144 -8.46 -6.37 14.39
N ILE A 145 -7.66 -5.96 15.39
CA ILE A 145 -6.21 -6.26 15.42
C ILE A 145 -5.98 -7.73 15.75
N ILE A 146 -5.56 -8.49 14.75
CA ILE A 146 -5.12 -9.89 14.90
C ILE A 146 -3.59 -9.89 15.01
N ARG A 147 -3.07 -9.76 16.24
CA ARG A 147 -1.63 -9.81 16.52
C ARG A 147 -1.37 -10.64 17.79
N HIS A 148 -0.15 -11.16 17.89
CA HIS A 148 0.29 -11.87 19.09
C HIS A 148 0.04 -11.01 20.35
N THR A 149 -0.44 -11.63 21.43
CA THR A 149 -0.82 -10.92 22.67
C THR A 149 0.32 -10.07 23.26
N LEU A 150 1.56 -10.52 23.10
CA LEU A 150 2.75 -9.78 23.54
C LEU A 150 2.92 -8.47 22.75
N VAL A 151 2.65 -8.46 21.45
CA VAL A 151 2.72 -7.24 20.62
C VAL A 151 1.76 -6.17 21.13
N LYS A 152 0.52 -6.58 21.48
CA LYS A 152 -0.45 -5.64 22.11
C LYS A 152 0.06 -5.05 23.42
N LYS A 153 0.77 -5.83 24.23
CA LYS A 153 1.37 -5.36 25.49
C LYS A 153 2.54 -4.40 25.23
N ILE A 154 3.39 -4.70 24.24
CA ILE A 154 4.52 -3.85 23.84
C ILE A 154 4.01 -2.49 23.36
N ILE A 155 3.05 -2.45 22.44
CA ILE A 155 2.46 -1.20 21.94
C ILE A 155 1.93 -0.35 23.09
N LYS A 156 1.15 -0.95 24.00
CA LYS A 156 0.65 -0.25 25.20
C LYS A 156 1.75 0.29 26.10
N ALA A 157 2.89 -0.41 26.21
CA ALA A 157 4.02 0.04 27.01
C ALA A 157 4.72 1.26 26.40
N PHE A 158 4.87 1.31 25.08
CA PHE A 158 5.45 2.45 24.36
C PHE A 158 4.54 3.69 24.35
N HIS A 159 3.21 3.50 24.40
CA HIS A 159 2.25 4.61 24.42
C HIS A 159 1.97 5.18 25.83
N LYS A 160 2.55 4.60 26.90
CA LYS A 160 2.45 5.21 28.22
C LYS A 160 3.26 6.51 28.25
N PRO A 161 2.64 7.68 28.59
CA PRO A 161 3.39 8.91 28.73
C PRO A 161 4.48 8.69 29.79
N LYS A 162 5.72 9.11 29.49
CA LYS A 162 6.80 9.18 30.48
C LYS A 162 6.27 10.05 31.60
N LYS A 163 6.05 9.49 32.81
CA LYS A 163 5.89 10.31 33.99
C LYS A 163 7.21 11.07 34.16
N GLU A 164 7.16 12.37 33.91
CA GLU A 164 8.22 13.26 34.30
C GLU A 164 8.45 13.09 35.82
N LYS A 165 9.71 12.82 36.17
CA LYS A 165 10.17 12.82 37.56
C LYS A 165 10.57 14.21 37.92
#